data_e1eda1da9f7a6a44925c5d1b7706668f
#
_entry.id   e1eda1da9f7a6a44925c5d1b7706668f
#
_cell.length_a   1.000
_cell.length_b   1.000
_cell.length_c   1.000
_cell.angle_alpha   90.00
_cell.angle_beta   90.00
_cell.angle_gamma   90.00
#
_symmetry.space_group_name_H-M   'P 1'
#
loop_
_entity.id
_entity.type
_entity.pdbx_description
1 polymer ?
#
loop_
_entity_poly.entity_id
_entity_poly.type
_entity_poly.pdbx_seq_one_letter_code
_entity_poly.pdbx_strand_id
1 'polypeptide(L)'
;QYAARFTGSKPFAPDKYVTDYYTDEALKVIENNQNRPFFLYLSHWAIHNPLQALRSDFEQMQHMPSHNLQVYSGMIQALDRSVGKIIEKLKELEIYGKTLIIFTSDNGGANYIELEDINKPYRGWKISFFDGGIRVPFIFSWPDRIEAGGKFDDAIHHFDIFSTIAAAANAEIKNKLVIDGVNLLPFINNCLLYTSPSPRD
;
A
#
# COMPACT_ATOMS: atom_id res chain seq x y z
N GLN A 1 -6.98 -21.72 7.45
CA GLN A 1 -7.28 -21.43 6.04
C GLN A 1 -8.17 -20.20 5.97
N TYR A 2 -7.75 -19.14 5.29
CA TYR A 2 -8.60 -17.98 5.04
C TYR A 2 -9.47 -18.24 3.83
N ALA A 3 -10.75 -17.88 3.96
CA ALA A 3 -11.67 -17.93 2.83
C ALA A 3 -11.73 -16.55 2.15
N ALA A 4 -11.61 -16.52 0.85
CA ALA A 4 -11.92 -15.35 0.05
C ALA A 4 -13.42 -15.32 -0.28
N ARG A 5 -13.98 -14.11 -0.42
CA ARG A 5 -15.36 -13.93 -0.85
C ARG A 5 -15.46 -12.76 -1.82
N PHE A 6 -15.93 -13.02 -3.01
CA PHE A 6 -16.36 -11.97 -3.93
C PHE A 6 -17.84 -11.63 -3.71
N THR A 7 -18.26 -10.43 -4.09
CA THR A 7 -19.66 -10.03 -4.02
C THR A 7 -20.53 -11.04 -4.76
N GLY A 8 -21.50 -11.61 -4.04
CA GLY A 8 -22.40 -12.63 -4.59
C GLY A 8 -21.87 -14.07 -4.63
N SER A 9 -20.60 -14.30 -4.24
CA SER A 9 -20.04 -15.67 -4.19
C SER A 9 -20.16 -16.28 -2.80
N LYS A 10 -20.07 -17.63 -2.74
CA LYS A 10 -19.81 -18.34 -1.47
C LYS A 10 -18.34 -18.16 -1.08
N PRO A 11 -18.02 -18.19 0.25
CA PRO A 11 -16.64 -18.25 0.69
C PRO A 11 -15.92 -19.47 0.07
N PHE A 12 -14.67 -19.28 -0.34
CA PHE A 12 -13.82 -20.35 -0.84
C PHE A 12 -12.40 -20.19 -0.31
N ALA A 13 -11.65 -21.28 -0.24
CA ALA A 13 -10.23 -21.25 0.10
C ALA A 13 -9.43 -21.22 -1.21
N PRO A 14 -8.54 -20.23 -1.42
CA PRO A 14 -7.60 -20.26 -2.53
C PRO A 14 -6.72 -21.53 -2.47
N ASP A 15 -6.35 -22.05 -3.62
CA ASP A 15 -5.47 -23.22 -3.78
C ASP A 15 -3.99 -22.90 -3.57
N LYS A 16 -3.68 -21.64 -3.30
CA LYS A 16 -2.33 -21.11 -3.09
C LYS A 16 -2.25 -20.13 -1.92
N TYR A 17 -1.04 -19.68 -1.61
CA TYR A 17 -0.81 -18.64 -0.61
C TYR A 17 -1.59 -17.37 -0.93
N VAL A 18 -2.28 -16.81 0.06
CA VAL A 18 -3.28 -15.75 -0.17
C VAL A 18 -2.68 -14.48 -0.78
N THR A 19 -1.44 -14.12 -0.42
CA THR A 19 -0.74 -12.97 -1.02
C THR A 19 -0.49 -13.20 -2.51
N ASP A 20 -0.03 -14.40 -2.89
CA ASP A 20 0.18 -14.76 -4.29
C ASP A 20 -1.16 -14.85 -5.05
N TYR A 21 -2.22 -15.33 -4.41
CA TYR A 21 -3.55 -15.34 -5.02
C TYR A 21 -4.03 -13.93 -5.37
N TYR A 22 -3.95 -12.99 -4.42
CA TYR A 22 -4.33 -11.60 -4.68
C TYR A 22 -3.46 -10.95 -5.74
N THR A 23 -2.17 -11.28 -5.77
CA THR A 23 -1.25 -10.82 -6.82
C THR A 23 -1.70 -11.30 -8.19
N ASP A 24 -1.98 -12.58 -8.35
CA ASP A 24 -2.41 -13.16 -9.63
C ASP A 24 -3.73 -12.54 -10.12
N GLU A 25 -4.69 -12.31 -9.21
CA GLU A 25 -5.94 -11.63 -9.55
C GLU A 25 -5.70 -10.17 -9.96
N ALA A 26 -4.80 -9.46 -9.27
CA ALA A 26 -4.42 -8.10 -9.64
C ALA A 26 -3.77 -8.04 -11.04
N LEU A 27 -2.88 -8.98 -11.35
CA LEU A 27 -2.25 -9.07 -12.68
C LEU A 27 -3.28 -9.27 -13.78
N LYS A 28 -4.27 -10.15 -13.57
CA LYS A 28 -5.39 -10.35 -14.52
C LYS A 28 -6.22 -9.08 -14.73
N VAL A 29 -6.50 -8.34 -13.63
CA VAL A 29 -7.24 -7.08 -13.72
C VAL A 29 -6.46 -6.04 -14.52
N ILE A 30 -5.16 -5.91 -14.29
CA ILE A 30 -4.29 -5.00 -15.02
C ILE A 30 -4.27 -5.37 -16.51
N GLU A 31 -4.02 -6.62 -16.84
CA GLU A 31 -3.97 -7.11 -18.21
C GLU A 31 -5.28 -6.88 -18.96
N ASN A 32 -6.43 -7.20 -18.34
CA ASN A 32 -7.75 -7.02 -18.93
C ASN A 32 -8.16 -5.54 -19.10
N ASN A 33 -7.47 -4.61 -18.46
CA ASN A 33 -7.78 -3.18 -18.50
C ASN A 33 -6.66 -2.32 -19.11
N GLN A 34 -5.61 -2.91 -19.68
CA GLN A 34 -4.43 -2.20 -20.19
C GLN A 34 -4.76 -1.10 -21.23
N ASN A 35 -5.85 -1.24 -21.97
CA ASN A 35 -6.27 -0.33 -23.05
C ASN A 35 -7.30 0.73 -22.61
N ARG A 36 -7.57 0.85 -21.30
CA ARG A 36 -8.52 1.84 -20.75
C ARG A 36 -8.07 2.30 -19.35
N PRO A 37 -8.47 3.49 -18.90
CA PRO A 37 -8.23 3.90 -17.52
C PRO A 37 -8.84 2.91 -16.53
N PHE A 38 -8.09 2.59 -15.47
CA PHE A 38 -8.57 1.75 -14.38
C PHE A 38 -8.14 2.29 -13.03
N PHE A 39 -8.87 1.94 -12.00
CA PHE A 39 -8.51 2.11 -10.60
C PHE A 39 -8.52 0.74 -9.93
N LEU A 40 -7.39 0.35 -9.36
CA LEU A 40 -7.25 -0.90 -8.63
C LEU A 40 -6.86 -0.60 -7.17
N TYR A 41 -7.72 -0.98 -6.24
CA TYR A 41 -7.42 -0.99 -4.82
C TYR A 41 -7.08 -2.42 -4.39
N LEU A 42 -5.79 -2.69 -4.21
CA LEU A 42 -5.27 -4.00 -3.84
C LEU A 42 -4.99 -4.04 -2.33
N SER A 43 -5.96 -4.50 -1.57
CA SER A 43 -5.89 -4.63 -0.12
C SER A 43 -5.34 -6.01 0.26
N HIS A 44 -4.02 -6.12 0.36
CA HIS A 44 -3.38 -7.34 0.82
C HIS A 44 -3.73 -7.65 2.28
N TRP A 45 -3.93 -8.93 2.59
CA TRP A 45 -4.02 -9.38 3.97
C TRP A 45 -2.66 -9.39 4.69
N ALA A 46 -1.58 -9.61 3.93
CA ALA A 46 -0.23 -9.53 4.45
C ALA A 46 0.05 -8.09 4.94
N ILE A 47 0.66 -7.96 6.03
CA ILE A 47 1.38 -8.85 6.95
C ILE A 47 0.60 -9.10 8.27
N HIS A 48 -0.71 -9.11 8.21
CA HIS A 48 -1.58 -9.28 9.36
C HIS A 48 -1.47 -10.72 9.95
N ASN A 49 -1.72 -10.85 11.25
CA ASN A 49 -1.82 -12.15 11.90
C ASN A 49 -3.06 -12.95 11.41
N PRO A 50 -3.07 -14.31 11.54
CA PRO A 50 -1.99 -15.14 12.03
C PRO A 50 -0.78 -15.14 11.12
N LEU A 51 0.41 -15.16 11.73
CA LEU A 51 1.66 -15.15 10.99
C LEU A 51 1.82 -16.46 10.22
N GLN A 52 1.82 -16.40 8.91
CA GLN A 52 1.93 -17.56 8.02
C GLN A 52 2.71 -17.15 6.77
N ALA A 53 3.89 -17.71 6.58
CA ALA A 53 4.70 -17.55 5.39
C ALA A 53 4.74 -18.85 4.57
N LEU A 54 5.05 -18.74 3.30
CA LEU A 54 5.45 -19.89 2.52
C LEU A 54 6.76 -20.45 3.09
N ARG A 55 6.91 -21.78 3.02
CA ARG A 55 8.14 -22.44 3.48
C ARG A 55 9.39 -21.89 2.78
N SER A 56 9.31 -21.66 1.49
CA SER A 56 10.41 -21.08 0.71
C SER A 56 10.82 -19.68 1.17
N ASP A 57 9.84 -18.83 1.56
CA ASP A 57 10.11 -17.49 2.07
C ASP A 57 10.65 -17.55 3.51
N PHE A 58 10.09 -18.42 4.34
CA PHE A 58 10.57 -18.67 5.69
C PHE A 58 12.01 -19.15 5.74
N GLU A 59 12.38 -20.12 4.91
CA GLU A 59 13.73 -20.67 4.85
C GLU A 59 14.80 -19.66 4.45
N GLN A 60 14.44 -18.62 3.70
CA GLN A 60 15.34 -17.51 3.36
C GLN A 60 15.60 -16.56 4.54
N MET A 61 14.75 -16.57 5.56
CA MET A 61 14.81 -15.68 6.72
C MET A 61 15.50 -16.31 7.95
N GLN A 62 16.30 -17.37 7.79
CA GLN A 62 16.98 -18.07 8.90
C GLN A 62 17.94 -17.20 9.71
N HIS A 63 18.38 -16.07 9.17
CA HIS A 63 19.22 -15.09 9.85
C HIS A 63 18.45 -14.22 10.87
N MET A 64 17.12 -14.31 10.90
CA MET A 64 16.29 -13.57 11.86
C MET A 64 16.39 -14.18 13.26
N PRO A 65 16.42 -13.32 14.32
CA PRO A 65 16.74 -13.75 15.69
C PRO A 65 15.66 -14.59 16.36
N SER A 66 14.43 -14.61 15.86
CA SER A 66 13.34 -15.40 16.43
C SER A 66 12.47 -16.04 15.36
N HIS A 67 11.76 -17.12 15.72
CA HIS A 67 10.84 -17.80 14.82
C HIS A 67 9.73 -16.85 14.30
N ASN A 68 9.12 -16.07 15.19
CA ASN A 68 8.05 -15.14 14.80
C ASN A 68 8.57 -14.06 13.83
N LEU A 69 9.76 -13.52 14.09
CA LEU A 69 10.39 -12.56 13.19
C LEU A 69 10.76 -13.19 11.85
N GLN A 70 11.19 -14.46 11.84
CA GLN A 70 11.47 -15.21 10.62
C GLN A 70 10.20 -15.39 9.76
N VAL A 71 9.07 -15.78 10.38
CA VAL A 71 7.78 -15.92 9.67
C VAL A 71 7.31 -14.56 9.16
N TYR A 72 7.37 -13.52 10.00
CA TYR A 72 6.94 -12.18 9.64
C TYR A 72 7.76 -11.60 8.47
N SER A 73 9.08 -11.78 8.50
CA SER A 73 9.96 -11.37 7.39
C SER A 73 9.67 -12.13 6.09
N GLY A 74 9.34 -13.42 6.17
CA GLY A 74 8.87 -14.19 5.02
C GLY A 74 7.55 -13.68 4.44
N MET A 75 6.64 -13.20 5.29
CA MET A 75 5.40 -12.54 4.83
C MET A 75 5.70 -11.21 4.12
N ILE A 76 6.65 -10.42 4.64
CA ILE A 76 7.10 -9.17 4.00
C ILE A 76 7.71 -9.46 2.64
N GLN A 77 8.55 -10.50 2.53
CA GLN A 77 9.16 -10.92 1.27
C GLN A 77 8.09 -11.31 0.23
N ALA A 78 7.03 -11.99 0.65
CA ALA A 78 5.91 -12.31 -0.25
C ALA A 78 5.17 -11.06 -0.72
N LEU A 79 5.00 -10.07 0.15
CA LEU A 79 4.38 -8.79 -0.20
C LEU A 79 5.26 -7.98 -1.17
N ASP A 80 6.55 -7.91 -0.91
CA ASP A 80 7.52 -7.24 -1.79
C ASP A 80 7.55 -7.90 -3.18
N ARG A 81 7.58 -9.23 -3.24
CA ARG A 81 7.45 -10.00 -4.48
C ARG A 81 6.16 -9.67 -5.23
N SER A 82 5.04 -9.47 -4.53
CA SER A 82 3.78 -9.05 -5.14
C SER A 82 3.89 -7.69 -5.81
N VAL A 83 4.47 -6.71 -5.12
CA VAL A 83 4.70 -5.36 -5.67
C VAL A 83 5.62 -5.44 -6.89
N GLY A 84 6.70 -6.21 -6.81
CA GLY A 84 7.62 -6.45 -7.92
C GLY A 84 6.90 -6.98 -9.17
N LYS A 85 6.09 -8.04 -9.03
CA LYS A 85 5.32 -8.63 -10.14
C LYS A 85 4.35 -7.65 -10.78
N ILE A 86 3.70 -6.80 -9.97
CA ILE A 86 2.78 -5.77 -10.47
C ILE A 86 3.56 -4.74 -11.29
N ILE A 87 4.68 -4.25 -10.80
CA ILE A 87 5.55 -3.29 -11.51
C ILE A 87 6.06 -3.90 -12.82
N GLU A 88 6.52 -5.14 -12.79
CA GLU A 88 6.98 -5.86 -13.97
C GLU A 88 5.87 -5.98 -15.03
N LYS A 89 4.67 -6.34 -14.60
CA LYS A 89 3.50 -6.44 -15.51
C LYS A 89 3.15 -5.08 -16.13
N LEU A 90 3.16 -4.01 -15.36
CA LEU A 90 2.91 -2.66 -15.88
C LEU A 90 3.97 -2.22 -16.90
N LYS A 91 5.24 -2.63 -16.69
CA LYS A 91 6.33 -2.39 -17.64
C LYS A 91 6.19 -3.23 -18.91
N GLU A 92 5.87 -4.53 -18.77
CA GLU A 92 5.61 -5.45 -19.88
C GLU A 92 4.51 -4.92 -20.82
N LEU A 93 3.47 -4.32 -20.22
CA LEU A 93 2.34 -3.74 -20.95
C LEU A 93 2.59 -2.28 -21.41
N GLU A 94 3.76 -1.71 -21.17
CA GLU A 94 4.15 -0.34 -21.53
C GLU A 94 3.23 0.75 -20.93
N ILE A 95 2.62 0.48 -19.76
CA ILE A 95 1.75 1.43 -19.05
C ILE A 95 2.32 1.89 -17.70
N TYR A 96 3.50 1.42 -17.30
CA TYR A 96 4.13 1.77 -16.02
C TYR A 96 4.33 3.28 -15.87
N GLY A 97 4.84 3.96 -16.90
CA GLY A 97 5.05 5.42 -16.87
C GLY A 97 3.77 6.22 -16.64
N LYS A 98 2.65 5.73 -17.16
CA LYS A 98 1.31 6.36 -17.07
C LYS A 98 0.51 5.96 -15.84
N THR A 99 1.03 5.08 -14.99
CA THR A 99 0.32 4.54 -13.83
C THR A 99 0.81 5.20 -12.54
N LEU A 100 -0.08 5.85 -11.80
CA LEU A 100 0.18 6.26 -10.41
C LEU A 100 0.06 5.04 -9.50
N ILE A 101 1.14 4.69 -8.83
CA ILE A 101 1.18 3.64 -7.82
C ILE A 101 1.30 4.29 -6.45
N ILE A 102 0.41 3.94 -5.54
CA ILE A 102 0.45 4.36 -4.14
C ILE A 102 0.61 3.11 -3.28
N PHE A 103 1.66 3.08 -2.46
CA PHE A 103 1.88 2.01 -1.49
C PHE A 103 1.82 2.60 -0.08
N THR A 104 0.98 2.02 0.77
CA THR A 104 0.84 2.44 2.16
C THR A 104 0.36 1.28 3.03
N SER A 105 0.33 1.48 4.35
CA SER A 105 -0.27 0.58 5.33
C SER A 105 -1.45 1.26 6.01
N ASP A 106 -2.40 0.49 6.51
CA ASP A 106 -3.59 0.99 7.22
C ASP A 106 -3.27 1.52 8.63
N ASN A 107 -2.28 0.93 9.29
CA ASN A 107 -1.83 1.30 10.63
C ASN A 107 -0.40 0.82 10.91
N GLY A 108 0.17 1.26 12.01
CA GLY A 108 1.46 0.77 12.50
C GLY A 108 1.42 -0.69 12.94
N GLY A 109 2.59 -1.30 13.07
CA GLY A 109 2.74 -2.71 13.45
C GLY A 109 2.11 -3.03 14.81
N ALA A 110 1.63 -4.26 14.96
CA ALA A 110 0.98 -4.75 16.18
C ALA A 110 1.99 -5.43 17.11
N ASN A 111 2.08 -5.01 18.38
CA ASN A 111 3.00 -5.61 19.34
C ASN A 111 2.52 -6.95 19.90
N TYR A 112 1.22 -7.25 19.81
CA TYR A 112 0.65 -8.51 20.32
C TYR A 112 1.01 -9.75 19.49
N ILE A 113 1.81 -9.59 18.45
CA ILE A 113 2.38 -10.69 17.66
C ILE A 113 3.79 -11.10 18.12
N GLU A 114 4.17 -10.70 19.35
CA GLU A 114 5.47 -10.98 19.96
C GLU A 114 6.67 -10.36 19.20
N LEU A 115 6.46 -9.22 18.55
CA LEU A 115 7.48 -8.41 17.88
C LEU A 115 7.55 -7.04 18.57
N GLU A 116 8.17 -6.99 19.74
CA GLU A 116 8.12 -5.82 20.62
C GLU A 116 8.56 -4.53 19.95
N ASP A 117 9.60 -4.51 19.23
CA ASP A 117 10.24 -3.30 18.71
C ASP A 117 9.86 -2.96 17.25
N ILE A 118 8.78 -3.54 16.75
CA ILE A 118 8.39 -3.45 15.33
C ILE A 118 8.22 -2.01 14.81
N ASN A 119 7.85 -1.08 15.69
CA ASN A 119 7.62 0.31 15.31
C ASN A 119 8.77 1.26 15.71
N LYS A 120 9.89 0.74 16.24
CA LYS A 120 11.02 1.61 16.62
C LYS A 120 11.49 2.47 15.44
N PRO A 121 11.90 3.72 15.69
CA PRO A 121 12.05 4.39 16.99
C PRO A 121 10.76 5.01 17.55
N TYR A 122 9.62 4.79 16.94
CA TYR A 122 8.36 5.42 17.31
C TYR A 122 7.69 4.71 18.48
N ARG A 123 7.12 5.50 19.39
CA ARG A 123 6.33 5.00 20.51
C ARG A 123 4.97 4.50 20.03
N GLY A 124 4.48 3.44 20.66
CA GLY A 124 3.13 2.92 20.43
C GLY A 124 3.06 1.90 19.30
N TRP A 125 1.85 1.50 18.98
CA TRP A 125 1.55 0.44 18.05
C TRP A 125 0.09 0.55 17.58
N LYS A 126 -0.34 -0.31 16.68
CA LYS A 126 -1.61 -0.38 15.93
C LYS A 126 -2.84 0.26 16.59
N ILE A 127 -3.08 0.11 17.89
CA ILE A 127 -4.27 0.63 18.60
C ILE A 127 -4.03 1.94 19.35
N SER A 128 -2.89 2.56 19.17
CA SER A 128 -2.54 3.80 19.84
C SER A 128 -2.48 4.97 18.85
N PHE A 129 -2.69 6.19 19.36
CA PHE A 129 -2.54 7.43 18.60
C PHE A 129 -1.11 8.01 18.67
N PHE A 130 -0.14 7.23 19.16
CA PHE A 130 1.26 7.58 19.06
C PHE A 130 1.82 7.28 17.68
N ASP A 131 2.94 7.87 17.31
CA ASP A 131 3.59 7.72 16.00
C ASP A 131 3.72 6.25 15.55
N GLY A 132 4.05 5.34 16.48
CA GLY A 132 4.13 3.90 16.16
C GLY A 132 2.81 3.26 15.76
N GLY A 133 1.67 3.91 16.01
CA GLY A 133 0.35 3.42 15.59
C GLY A 133 -0.19 4.06 14.32
N ILE A 134 0.22 5.31 14.04
CA ILE A 134 -0.36 6.11 12.96
C ILE A 134 0.63 6.50 11.86
N ARG A 135 1.93 6.48 12.14
CA ARG A 135 2.97 6.81 11.16
C ARG A 135 3.36 5.57 10.37
N VAL A 136 2.88 5.50 9.14
CA VAL A 136 3.02 4.35 8.25
C VAL A 136 3.83 4.71 7.01
N PRO A 137 4.43 3.73 6.32
CA PRO A 137 5.02 3.96 5.01
C PRO A 137 4.00 4.56 4.05
N PHE A 138 4.43 5.56 3.27
CA PHE A 138 3.62 6.18 2.23
C PHE A 138 4.51 6.50 1.03
N ILE A 139 4.30 5.79 -0.08
CA ILE A 139 5.16 5.86 -1.25
C ILE A 139 4.30 6.15 -2.48
N PHE A 140 4.72 7.17 -3.26
CA PHE A 140 4.16 7.46 -4.58
C PHE A 140 5.18 7.10 -5.67
N SER A 141 4.69 6.51 -6.75
CA SER A 141 5.47 6.29 -7.96
C SER A 141 4.61 6.58 -9.17
N TRP A 142 5.03 7.55 -9.98
CA TRP A 142 4.40 7.89 -11.26
C TRP A 142 5.48 8.39 -12.21
N PRO A 143 6.19 7.49 -12.92
CA PRO A 143 7.42 7.85 -13.62
C PRO A 143 7.29 9.00 -14.62
N ASP A 144 6.14 9.11 -15.31
CA ASP A 144 5.93 10.22 -16.28
C ASP A 144 5.60 11.56 -15.60
N ARG A 145 5.37 11.59 -14.29
CA ARG A 145 4.84 12.77 -13.59
C ARG A 145 5.55 13.14 -12.28
N ILE A 146 6.21 12.20 -11.63
CA ILE A 146 6.87 12.37 -10.32
C ILE A 146 8.34 12.01 -10.47
N GLU A 147 9.22 12.92 -10.07
CA GLU A 147 10.66 12.69 -10.08
C GLU A 147 11.04 11.60 -9.06
N ALA A 148 11.90 10.67 -9.49
CA ALA A 148 12.35 9.58 -8.63
C ALA A 148 13.28 10.07 -7.51
N GLY A 149 13.19 9.46 -6.33
CA GLY A 149 14.07 9.72 -5.18
C GLY A 149 13.70 10.97 -4.37
N GLY A 150 12.61 11.65 -4.71
CA GLY A 150 12.08 12.75 -3.92
C GLY A 150 11.62 12.31 -2.52
N LYS A 151 11.68 13.23 -1.56
CA LYS A 151 11.10 13.08 -0.21
C LYS A 151 10.10 14.19 0.03
N PHE A 152 9.02 13.85 0.68
CA PHE A 152 8.00 14.79 1.13
C PHE A 152 7.91 14.69 2.66
N ASP A 153 8.31 15.74 3.35
CA ASP A 153 8.48 15.74 4.82
C ASP A 153 7.25 16.27 5.58
N ASP A 154 6.29 16.86 4.88
CA ASP A 154 5.05 17.31 5.50
C ASP A 154 4.12 16.14 5.84
N ALA A 155 3.24 16.35 6.81
CA ALA A 155 2.25 15.36 7.20
C ALA A 155 1.21 15.16 6.10
N ILE A 156 1.02 13.91 5.69
CA ILE A 156 -0.05 13.48 4.78
C ILE A 156 -0.96 12.48 5.49
N HIS A 157 -2.18 12.37 5.03
CA HIS A 157 -3.17 11.47 5.60
C HIS A 157 -3.83 10.61 4.51
N HIS A 158 -4.36 9.45 4.90
CA HIS A 158 -5.12 8.59 3.98
C HIS A 158 -6.31 9.30 3.32
N PHE A 159 -6.88 10.33 3.96
CA PHE A 159 -7.92 11.18 3.35
C PHE A 159 -7.44 11.85 2.06
N ASP A 160 -6.16 12.16 1.94
CA ASP A 160 -5.57 12.82 0.79
C ASP A 160 -5.51 11.92 -0.45
N ILE A 161 -5.56 10.59 -0.25
CA ILE A 161 -5.56 9.60 -1.34
C ILE A 161 -6.74 9.83 -2.28
N PHE A 162 -7.94 10.03 -1.75
CA PHE A 162 -9.13 10.20 -2.57
C PHE A 162 -9.02 11.42 -3.51
N SER A 163 -8.69 12.59 -2.95
CA SER A 163 -8.53 13.82 -3.71
C SER A 163 -7.38 13.73 -4.73
N THR A 164 -6.29 13.05 -4.35
CA THR A 164 -5.13 12.83 -5.21
C THR A 164 -5.45 11.90 -6.38
N ILE A 165 -6.15 10.79 -6.13
CA ILE A 165 -6.57 9.86 -7.20
C ILE A 165 -7.57 10.52 -8.14
N ALA A 166 -8.54 11.27 -7.62
CA ALA A 166 -9.50 12.00 -8.45
C ALA A 166 -8.79 12.99 -9.38
N ALA A 167 -7.82 13.74 -8.86
CA ALA A 167 -7.00 14.65 -9.66
C ALA A 167 -6.13 13.90 -10.69
N ALA A 168 -5.50 12.79 -10.31
CA ALA A 168 -4.71 11.95 -11.20
C ALA A 168 -5.55 11.40 -12.37
N ALA A 169 -6.79 11.00 -12.09
CA ALA A 169 -7.75 10.51 -13.07
C ALA A 169 -8.45 11.62 -13.86
N ASN A 170 -8.18 12.89 -13.57
CA ASN A 170 -8.90 14.04 -14.13
C ASN A 170 -10.42 13.94 -13.89
N ALA A 171 -10.83 13.36 -12.76
CA ALA A 171 -12.21 13.13 -12.38
C ALA A 171 -12.77 14.32 -11.59
N GLU A 172 -13.95 14.76 -11.97
CA GLU A 172 -14.66 15.82 -11.26
C GLU A 172 -15.26 15.30 -9.96
N ILE A 173 -14.93 15.94 -8.83
CA ILE A 173 -15.55 15.68 -7.54
C ILE A 173 -16.80 16.55 -7.46
N LYS A 174 -17.97 15.92 -7.24
CA LYS A 174 -19.24 16.65 -7.15
C LYS A 174 -19.23 17.66 -6.01
N ASN A 175 -19.56 18.91 -6.31
CA ASN A 175 -19.49 20.07 -5.40
C ASN A 175 -20.28 19.95 -4.06
N LYS A 176 -21.05 18.89 -3.86
CA LYS A 176 -21.84 18.66 -2.63
C LYS A 176 -21.12 17.75 -1.61
N LEU A 177 -19.96 17.21 -1.95
CA LEU A 177 -19.20 16.36 -1.04
C LEU A 177 -18.25 17.23 -0.20
N VAL A 178 -18.36 17.16 1.11
CA VAL A 178 -17.34 17.68 2.01
C VAL A 178 -16.20 16.67 2.02
N ILE A 179 -15.02 17.12 1.64
CA ILE A 179 -13.83 16.28 1.54
C ILE A 179 -12.76 16.88 2.42
N ASP A 180 -12.28 16.11 3.39
CA ASP A 180 -11.25 16.54 4.33
C ASP A 180 -9.83 16.48 3.75
N GLY A 181 -9.61 15.63 2.73
CA GLY A 181 -8.33 15.42 2.10
C GLY A 181 -8.00 16.41 0.99
N VAL A 182 -6.70 16.65 0.79
CA VAL A 182 -6.16 17.52 -0.26
C VAL A 182 -5.55 16.72 -1.41
N ASN A 183 -5.48 17.32 -2.59
CA ASN A 183 -4.72 16.76 -3.70
C ASN A 183 -3.21 16.95 -3.47
N LEU A 184 -2.46 15.87 -3.35
CA LEU A 184 -1.02 15.90 -3.06
C LEU A 184 -0.14 16.15 -4.28
N LEU A 185 -0.64 15.96 -5.52
CA LEU A 185 0.19 16.06 -6.73
C LEU A 185 0.93 17.39 -6.88
N PRO A 186 0.33 18.57 -6.59
CA PRO A 186 1.05 19.83 -6.66
C PRO A 186 2.22 19.96 -5.68
N PHE A 187 2.11 19.31 -4.52
CA PHE A 187 3.12 19.37 -3.46
C PHE A 187 4.27 18.39 -3.68
N ILE A 188 3.98 17.19 -4.20
CA ILE A 188 4.98 16.15 -4.46
C ILE A 188 5.99 16.57 -5.52
N ASN A 189 5.57 17.37 -6.50
CA ASN A 189 6.43 17.83 -7.60
C ASN A 189 7.20 19.14 -7.30
N ASN A 190 7.27 19.58 -6.04
CA ASN A 190 7.87 20.86 -5.65
C ASN A 190 7.33 22.08 -6.41
N CYS A 191 6.16 21.98 -7.03
CA CYS A 191 5.60 23.04 -7.87
C CYS A 191 4.89 24.16 -7.12
N LEU A 192 4.68 24.00 -5.80
CA LEU A 192 4.09 25.04 -4.98
C LEU A 192 4.93 25.25 -3.72
N LEU A 193 5.68 26.32 -3.69
CA LEU A 193 6.10 26.94 -2.44
C LEU A 193 4.84 27.25 -1.62
N TYR A 194 4.83 26.79 -0.39
CA TYR A 194 3.77 26.99 0.60
C TYR A 194 3.30 28.44 0.63
N THR A 195 2.07 28.70 0.23
CA THR A 195 1.40 30.01 0.38
C THR A 195 -0.02 29.87 0.89
N SER A 196 -0.44 28.71 1.36
CA SER A 196 -1.75 28.59 2.03
C SER A 196 -1.55 28.50 3.53
N PRO A 197 -2.19 29.39 4.31
CA PRO A 197 -2.26 29.22 5.75
C PRO A 197 -2.93 27.88 6.07
N SER A 198 -2.40 27.21 7.10
CA SER A 198 -3.02 25.99 7.62
C SER A 198 -4.48 26.27 7.98
N PRO A 199 -5.42 25.36 7.69
CA PRO A 199 -6.81 25.52 8.13
C PRO A 199 -6.98 25.58 9.65
N ARG A 200 -5.90 25.60 10.40
CA ARG A 200 -5.86 25.61 11.87
C ARG A 200 -5.31 26.91 12.47
N ASP A 201 -4.99 27.92 11.66
CA ASP A 201 -4.58 29.26 12.10
C ASP A 201 -5.78 30.23 12.12
#